data_75f3031b2fe2359e5f2e59250a8f4285
#
_entry.id   75f3031b2fe2359e5f2e59250a8f4285
#
_cell.length_a   1.000
_cell.length_b   1.000
_cell.length_c   1.000
_cell.angle_alpha   90.00
_cell.angle_beta   90.00
_cell.angle_gamma   90.00
#
_symmetry.space_group_name_H-M   'P 1'
#
loop_
_entity.id
_entity.type
_entity.pdbx_description
1 polymer ?
#
loop_
_entity_poly.entity_id
_entity_poly.type
_entity_poly.pdbx_seq_one_letter_code
_entity_poly.pdbx_strand_id
1 'polypeptide(L)'
;AERVVVSQLHRSPGVFFGSSVHANGTQLYSARIIPFKGSWIEFATDINNVMYAYIDRKKKLPVTTLLRAIGFENDKDILQIFNLAEEVKVNKTNLKKVLGRKLAARVLKSWVEDFVDEDTGEVVSIERNEIILDRETVLEPEHIDEIIESGAQSILIHHEEASSSDYSIIFNTLQKDPSNSEKEAVLYIYRQLRNADPADDASAREVINNLFFSEKRY
;
A
#
# COMPACT_ATOMS: atom_id res chain seq x y z
N ALA A 1 37.99 -1.22 -43.29
CA ALA A 1 37.93 -0.03 -42.43
C ALA A 1 37.95 -0.50 -40.95
N GLU A 2 38.82 0.07 -40.14
CA GLU A 2 38.84 -0.17 -38.70
C GLU A 2 37.64 0.50 -38.05
N ARG A 3 36.97 -0.21 -37.15
CA ARG A 3 35.81 0.28 -36.42
C ARG A 3 35.96 -0.04 -34.95
N VAL A 4 35.52 0.87 -34.09
CA VAL A 4 35.50 0.71 -32.64
C VAL A 4 34.08 0.83 -32.17
N VAL A 5 33.66 -0.11 -31.29
CA VAL A 5 32.38 -0.02 -30.61
C VAL A 5 32.52 1.04 -29.52
N VAL A 6 31.75 2.10 -29.65
CA VAL A 6 31.71 3.17 -28.64
C VAL A 6 30.78 2.75 -27.50
N SER A 7 31.25 2.90 -26.26
CA SER A 7 30.42 2.67 -25.08
C SER A 7 29.31 3.72 -24.97
N GLN A 8 28.10 3.27 -24.70
CA GLN A 8 26.99 4.18 -24.42
C GLN A 8 27.12 4.74 -23.01
N LEU A 9 27.01 6.06 -22.89
CA LEU A 9 26.93 6.69 -21.58
C LEU A 9 25.56 6.44 -20.97
N HIS A 10 25.55 5.85 -19.77
CA HIS A 10 24.33 5.62 -19.01
C HIS A 10 24.52 6.03 -17.56
N ARG A 11 23.42 6.28 -16.84
CA ARG A 11 23.45 6.64 -15.43
C ARG A 11 23.87 5.43 -14.58
N SER A 12 24.72 5.66 -13.57
CA SER A 12 25.13 4.61 -12.64
C SER A 12 23.92 4.03 -11.89
N PRO A 13 23.89 2.73 -11.62
CA PRO A 13 22.93 2.13 -10.72
C PRO A 13 23.01 2.75 -9.32
N GLY A 14 21.87 2.84 -8.64
CA GLY A 14 21.83 3.36 -7.28
C GLY A 14 20.48 4.00 -6.94
N VAL A 15 20.45 4.59 -5.74
CA VAL A 15 19.28 5.34 -5.25
C VAL A 15 19.65 6.82 -5.20
N PHE A 16 18.82 7.64 -5.82
CA PHE A 16 19.02 9.08 -5.93
C PHE A 16 17.85 9.81 -5.30
N PHE A 17 18.16 10.64 -4.31
CA PHE A 17 17.17 11.48 -3.63
C PHE A 17 17.20 12.89 -4.22
N GLY A 18 16.04 13.52 -4.26
CA GLY A 18 15.90 14.89 -4.74
C GLY A 18 14.77 15.62 -4.02
N SER A 19 14.84 16.92 -4.03
CA SER A 19 13.75 17.79 -3.59
C SER A 19 13.55 18.92 -4.59
N SER A 20 12.32 19.38 -4.73
CA SER A 20 11.95 20.52 -5.56
C SER A 20 10.87 21.33 -4.84
N VAL A 21 10.80 22.62 -5.17
CA VAL A 21 9.76 23.50 -4.64
C VAL A 21 8.73 23.73 -5.74
N HIS A 22 7.49 23.41 -5.44
CA HIS A 22 6.37 23.70 -6.32
C HIS A 22 6.08 25.19 -6.36
N ALA A 23 5.40 25.67 -7.41
CA ALA A 23 5.08 27.08 -7.59
C ALA A 23 4.26 27.72 -6.44
N ASN A 24 3.53 26.89 -5.67
CA ASN A 24 2.80 27.33 -4.47
C ASN A 24 3.67 27.38 -3.18
N GLY A 25 4.98 27.11 -3.29
CA GLY A 25 5.91 27.09 -2.15
C GLY A 25 6.00 25.74 -1.40
N THR A 26 5.23 24.74 -1.78
CA THR A 26 5.29 23.41 -1.15
C THR A 26 6.57 22.68 -1.58
N GLN A 27 7.30 22.14 -0.61
CA GLN A 27 8.46 21.31 -0.87
C GLN A 27 8.02 19.89 -1.23
N LEU A 28 8.46 19.42 -2.39
CA LEU A 28 8.20 18.07 -2.89
C LEU A 28 9.49 17.25 -2.82
N TYR A 29 9.35 15.99 -2.43
CA TYR A 29 10.45 15.05 -2.31
C TYR A 29 10.32 13.96 -3.37
N SER A 30 11.46 13.50 -3.86
CA SER A 30 11.52 12.38 -4.80
C SER A 30 12.69 11.46 -4.47
N ALA A 31 12.51 10.17 -4.78
CA ALA A 31 13.56 9.18 -4.73
C ALA A 31 13.49 8.33 -5.98
N ARG A 32 14.63 8.04 -6.61
CA ARG A 32 14.70 7.25 -7.82
C ARG A 32 15.64 6.08 -7.62
N ILE A 33 15.15 4.88 -7.86
CA ILE A 33 15.93 3.64 -7.87
C ILE A 33 16.25 3.31 -9.32
N ILE A 34 17.55 3.28 -9.63
CA ILE A 34 18.08 2.90 -10.95
C ILE A 34 18.82 1.59 -10.77
N PRO A 35 18.30 0.46 -11.29
CA PRO A 35 18.98 -0.83 -11.26
C PRO A 35 20.08 -0.88 -12.33
N PHE A 36 20.97 -1.85 -12.21
CA PHE A 36 21.97 -2.11 -13.26
C PHE A 36 21.30 -2.50 -14.59
N LYS A 37 20.28 -3.37 -14.52
CA LYS A 37 19.53 -3.84 -15.69
C LYS A 37 18.09 -4.15 -15.29
N GLY A 38 17.19 -3.23 -15.41
CA GLY A 38 15.77 -3.43 -15.03
C GLY A 38 14.98 -2.16 -15.13
N SER A 39 13.76 -2.20 -14.60
CA SER A 39 12.85 -1.06 -14.61
C SER A 39 13.24 -0.01 -13.59
N TRP A 40 13.17 1.25 -13.99
CA TRP A 40 13.36 2.37 -13.07
C TRP A 40 12.12 2.55 -12.21
N ILE A 41 12.33 2.77 -10.93
CA ILE A 41 11.27 3.08 -9.97
C ILE A 41 11.53 4.46 -9.42
N GLU A 42 10.54 5.33 -9.50
CA GLU A 42 10.62 6.68 -8.94
C GLU A 42 9.46 6.88 -7.96
N PHE A 43 9.78 7.35 -6.78
CA PHE A 43 8.82 7.76 -5.77
C PHE A 43 8.79 9.27 -5.73
N ALA A 44 7.60 9.86 -5.68
CA ALA A 44 7.44 11.30 -5.56
C ALA A 44 6.23 11.66 -4.73
N THR A 45 6.37 12.70 -3.90
CA THR A 45 5.24 13.32 -3.21
C THR A 45 4.57 14.35 -4.10
N ASP A 46 3.27 14.50 -3.95
CA ASP A 46 2.51 15.56 -4.61
C ASP A 46 2.15 16.70 -3.63
N ILE A 47 1.50 17.72 -4.15
CA ILE A 47 1.06 18.91 -3.38
C ILE A 47 0.04 18.59 -2.26
N ASN A 48 -0.62 17.43 -2.33
CA ASN A 48 -1.59 16.96 -1.33
C ASN A 48 -0.96 16.03 -0.30
N ASN A 49 0.38 15.97 -0.22
CA ASN A 49 1.11 15.04 0.63
C ASN A 49 0.70 13.57 0.40
N VAL A 50 0.57 13.18 -0.87
CA VAL A 50 0.36 11.80 -1.28
C VAL A 50 1.61 11.31 -1.99
N MET A 51 2.08 10.11 -1.64
CA MET A 51 3.26 9.51 -2.26
C MET A 51 2.84 8.56 -3.38
N TYR A 52 3.39 8.81 -4.55
CA TYR A 52 3.18 7.98 -5.74
C TYR A 52 4.46 7.27 -6.17
N ALA A 53 4.28 6.08 -6.71
CA ALA A 53 5.32 5.33 -7.40
C ALA A 53 5.10 5.40 -8.92
N TYR A 54 6.20 5.55 -9.65
CA TYR A 54 6.23 5.53 -11.11
C TYR A 54 7.15 4.40 -11.55
N ILE A 55 6.65 3.51 -12.38
CA ILE A 55 7.42 2.41 -12.96
C ILE A 55 7.73 2.78 -14.40
N ASP A 56 9.01 2.86 -14.75
CA ASP A 56 9.51 3.25 -16.07
C ASP A 56 8.90 4.58 -16.57
N ARG A 57 8.66 5.54 -15.67
CA ARG A 57 8.02 6.84 -15.95
C ARG A 57 6.65 6.75 -16.62
N LYS A 58 5.99 5.61 -16.47
CA LYS A 58 4.62 5.39 -16.97
C LYS A 58 3.59 5.93 -15.98
N LYS A 59 2.43 5.32 -15.93
CA LYS A 59 1.34 5.74 -15.05
C LYS A 59 1.75 5.72 -13.57
N LYS A 60 1.32 6.74 -12.83
CA LYS A 60 1.50 6.83 -11.39
C LYS A 60 0.53 5.93 -10.65
N LEU A 61 0.97 5.34 -9.57
CA LEU A 61 0.15 4.56 -8.65
C LEU A 61 0.50 4.93 -7.19
N PRO A 62 -0.45 4.84 -6.25
CA PRO A 62 -0.15 5.06 -4.84
C PRO A 62 0.95 4.11 -4.36
N VAL A 63 1.88 4.59 -3.55
CA VAL A 63 2.98 3.74 -3.07
C VAL A 63 2.46 2.57 -2.21
N THR A 64 1.36 2.76 -1.50
CA THR A 64 0.73 1.73 -0.69
C THR A 64 0.20 0.57 -1.53
N THR A 65 -0.34 0.84 -2.72
CA THR A 65 -0.72 -0.20 -3.69
C THR A 65 0.50 -1.03 -4.11
N LEU A 66 1.65 -0.38 -4.35
CA LEU A 66 2.89 -1.09 -4.67
C LEU A 66 3.34 -1.96 -3.49
N LEU A 67 3.32 -1.43 -2.26
CA LEU A 67 3.69 -2.17 -1.06
C LEU A 67 2.81 -3.41 -0.86
N ARG A 68 1.48 -3.29 -1.07
CA ARG A 68 0.58 -4.45 -1.01
C ARG A 68 0.95 -5.52 -2.04
N ALA A 69 1.22 -5.11 -3.28
CA ALA A 69 1.54 -6.03 -4.36
C ALA A 69 2.86 -6.80 -4.15
N ILE A 70 3.78 -6.27 -3.34
CA ILE A 70 5.05 -6.94 -3.00
C ILE A 70 5.01 -7.71 -1.67
N GLY A 71 3.85 -7.79 -1.00
CA GLY A 71 3.64 -8.67 0.14
C GLY A 71 3.26 -7.99 1.46
N PHE A 72 3.08 -6.66 1.52
CA PHE A 72 2.55 -5.96 2.70
C PHE A 72 1.03 -5.82 2.55
N GLU A 73 0.32 -6.91 2.77
CA GLU A 73 -1.07 -7.06 2.39
C GLU A 73 -2.01 -6.07 3.09
N ASN A 74 -1.82 -5.89 4.40
CA ASN A 74 -2.73 -5.15 5.25
C ASN A 74 -2.25 -3.73 5.55
N ASP A 75 -3.20 -2.84 5.88
CA ASP A 75 -2.87 -1.50 6.40
C ASP A 75 -1.94 -1.57 7.62
N LYS A 76 -2.12 -2.59 8.47
CA LYS A 76 -1.28 -2.86 9.63
C LYS A 76 0.19 -3.02 9.24
N ASP A 77 0.48 -3.87 8.25
CA ASP A 77 1.84 -4.16 7.81
C ASP A 77 2.51 -2.89 7.25
N ILE A 78 1.76 -2.12 6.44
CA ILE A 78 2.24 -0.86 5.88
C ILE A 78 2.53 0.15 6.99
N LEU A 79 1.62 0.34 7.94
CA LEU A 79 1.80 1.29 9.04
C LEU A 79 2.94 0.88 9.98
N GLN A 80 3.16 -0.41 10.18
CA GLN A 80 4.26 -0.93 10.99
C GLN A 80 5.63 -0.67 10.36
N ILE A 81 5.78 -0.82 9.02
CA ILE A 81 7.05 -0.50 8.34
C ILE A 81 7.50 0.94 8.66
N PHE A 82 6.55 1.86 8.66
CA PHE A 82 6.82 3.27 8.90
C PHE A 82 6.73 3.67 10.38
N ASN A 83 6.43 2.72 11.27
CA ASN A 83 6.23 2.95 12.71
C ASN A 83 5.24 4.09 13.00
N LEU A 84 4.11 4.11 12.27
CA LEU A 84 3.14 5.20 12.32
C LEU A 84 1.96 4.93 13.25
N ALA A 85 1.75 3.69 13.66
CA ALA A 85 0.60 3.30 14.44
C ALA A 85 0.99 2.38 15.61
N GLU A 86 0.25 2.54 16.70
CA GLU A 86 0.32 1.71 17.89
C GLU A 86 -0.78 0.64 17.83
N GLU A 87 -0.41 -0.61 18.08
CA GLU A 87 -1.36 -1.70 18.15
C GLU A 87 -1.94 -1.84 19.57
N VAL A 88 -3.26 -1.78 19.66
CA VAL A 88 -3.99 -1.93 20.91
C VAL A 88 -4.85 -3.19 20.87
N LYS A 89 -4.61 -4.13 21.79
CA LYS A 89 -5.45 -5.34 21.92
C LYS A 89 -6.86 -4.98 22.34
N VAL A 90 -7.84 -5.55 21.66
CA VAL A 90 -9.26 -5.31 21.91
C VAL A 90 -9.68 -5.94 23.23
N ASN A 91 -9.91 -5.10 24.22
CA ASN A 91 -10.63 -5.40 25.46
C ASN A 91 -11.17 -4.09 26.06
N LYS A 92 -12.21 -4.18 26.88
CA LYS A 92 -12.87 -2.99 27.47
C LYS A 92 -11.91 -2.06 28.23
N THR A 93 -10.89 -2.62 28.87
CA THR A 93 -9.93 -1.83 29.67
C THR A 93 -8.97 -1.05 28.77
N ASN A 94 -8.44 -1.68 27.72
CA ASN A 94 -7.51 -1.04 26.80
C ASN A 94 -8.21 0.00 25.94
N LEU A 95 -9.39 -0.32 25.42
CA LEU A 95 -10.17 0.60 24.58
C LEU A 95 -10.54 1.89 25.35
N LYS A 96 -10.90 1.76 26.65
CA LYS A 96 -11.15 2.93 27.50
C LYS A 96 -9.93 3.85 27.67
N LYS A 97 -8.70 3.30 27.63
CA LYS A 97 -7.47 4.10 27.77
C LYS A 97 -7.15 4.94 26.50
N VAL A 98 -7.66 4.51 25.37
CA VAL A 98 -7.38 5.15 24.07
C VAL A 98 -8.57 5.92 23.51
N LEU A 99 -9.60 6.15 24.33
CA LEU A 99 -10.71 7.05 23.97
C LEU A 99 -10.20 8.46 23.61
N GLY A 100 -10.79 9.05 22.59
CA GLY A 100 -10.38 10.35 22.06
C GLY A 100 -9.22 10.31 21.08
N ARG A 101 -8.56 9.15 20.90
CA ARG A 101 -7.52 8.96 19.89
C ARG A 101 -8.14 8.51 18.55
N LYS A 102 -7.45 8.77 17.46
CA LYS A 102 -7.92 8.42 16.11
C LYS A 102 -7.43 7.06 15.67
N LEU A 103 -8.29 6.34 14.98
CA LEU A 103 -7.94 5.10 14.29
C LEU A 103 -6.98 5.37 13.13
N ALA A 104 -5.90 4.61 13.06
CA ALA A 104 -4.93 4.65 11.97
C ALA A 104 -5.33 3.71 10.83
N ALA A 105 -6.07 2.64 11.13
CA ALA A 105 -6.57 1.67 10.16
C ALA A 105 -8.05 1.37 10.40
N ARG A 106 -8.71 0.80 9.39
CA ARG A 106 -10.09 0.36 9.48
C ARG A 106 -10.25 -0.77 10.48
N VAL A 107 -11.35 -0.77 11.22
CA VAL A 107 -11.80 -1.92 12.00
C VAL A 107 -12.75 -2.71 11.12
N LEU A 108 -12.37 -3.96 10.84
CA LEU A 108 -13.12 -4.85 9.95
C LEU A 108 -13.73 -5.98 10.75
N LYS A 109 -14.95 -6.37 10.38
CA LYS A 109 -15.54 -7.65 10.76
C LYS A 109 -15.35 -8.60 9.58
N SER A 110 -14.59 -9.65 9.80
CA SER A 110 -14.29 -10.66 8.79
C SER A 110 -15.04 -11.94 9.07
N TRP A 111 -15.62 -12.55 8.02
CA TRP A 111 -16.19 -13.89 8.10
C TRP A 111 -15.95 -14.64 6.80
N VAL A 112 -16.01 -15.96 6.87
CA VAL A 112 -15.91 -16.82 5.70
C VAL A 112 -17.31 -17.24 5.29
N GLU A 113 -17.63 -17.08 4.02
CA GLU A 113 -18.88 -17.51 3.41
C GLU A 113 -18.57 -18.61 2.40
N ASP A 114 -19.18 -19.79 2.63
CA ASP A 114 -18.97 -20.95 1.78
C ASP A 114 -20.04 -20.98 0.68
N PHE A 115 -19.59 -21.01 -0.56
CA PHE A 115 -20.45 -21.18 -1.74
C PHE A 115 -20.19 -22.54 -2.36
N VAL A 116 -21.24 -23.21 -2.76
CA VAL A 116 -21.14 -24.43 -3.57
C VAL A 116 -21.24 -23.99 -5.03
N ASP A 117 -20.19 -24.24 -5.80
CA ASP A 117 -20.21 -24.04 -7.23
C ASP A 117 -21.20 -25.02 -7.87
N GLU A 118 -22.25 -24.53 -8.50
CA GLU A 118 -23.32 -25.36 -9.07
C GLU A 118 -22.84 -26.25 -10.24
N ASP A 119 -21.77 -25.84 -10.93
CA ASP A 119 -21.24 -26.56 -12.09
C ASP A 119 -20.24 -27.66 -11.72
N THR A 120 -19.41 -27.40 -10.70
CA THR A 120 -18.34 -28.32 -10.27
C THR A 120 -18.67 -29.09 -8.99
N GLY A 121 -19.62 -28.60 -8.19
CA GLY A 121 -19.94 -29.15 -6.87
C GLY A 121 -18.85 -28.89 -5.82
N GLU A 122 -17.84 -28.09 -6.12
CA GLU A 122 -16.79 -27.72 -5.17
C GLU A 122 -17.25 -26.61 -4.22
N VAL A 123 -16.81 -26.71 -2.98
CA VAL A 123 -17.07 -25.65 -1.97
C VAL A 123 -15.98 -24.59 -2.10
N VAL A 124 -16.36 -23.39 -2.49
CA VAL A 124 -15.47 -22.22 -2.56
C VAL A 124 -15.75 -21.36 -1.36
N SER A 125 -14.76 -21.24 -0.47
CA SER A 125 -14.81 -20.36 0.71
C SER A 125 -14.34 -18.96 0.32
N ILE A 126 -15.21 -17.97 0.47
CA ILE A 126 -14.89 -16.55 0.18
C ILE A 126 -14.84 -15.78 1.49
N GLU A 127 -13.70 -15.14 1.73
CA GLU A 127 -13.58 -14.21 2.85
C GLU A 127 -14.34 -12.90 2.57
N ARG A 128 -15.24 -12.54 3.49
CA ARG A 128 -16.00 -11.29 3.46
C ARG A 128 -15.53 -10.36 4.55
N ASN A 129 -15.47 -9.08 4.22
CA ASN A 129 -15.07 -8.04 5.14
C ASN A 129 -16.11 -6.92 5.15
N GLU A 130 -16.56 -6.56 6.34
CA GLU A 130 -17.42 -5.40 6.58
C GLU A 130 -16.65 -4.36 7.37
N ILE A 131 -16.70 -3.10 6.92
CA ILE A 131 -16.06 -1.99 7.61
C ILE A 131 -16.98 -1.56 8.75
N ILE A 132 -16.55 -1.75 9.99
CA ILE A 132 -17.28 -1.31 11.18
C ILE A 132 -16.94 0.15 11.50
N LEU A 133 -15.66 0.49 11.50
CA LEU A 133 -15.17 1.86 11.69
C LEU A 133 -14.10 2.17 10.64
N ASP A 134 -14.18 3.36 10.09
CA ASP A 134 -13.21 3.81 9.07
C ASP A 134 -11.96 4.44 9.71
N ARG A 135 -10.93 4.64 8.89
CA ARG A 135 -9.71 5.37 9.26
C ARG A 135 -10.08 6.78 9.71
N GLU A 136 -9.25 7.38 10.54
CA GLU A 136 -9.40 8.74 11.10
C GLU A 136 -10.63 8.93 12.01
N THR A 137 -11.40 7.87 12.29
CA THR A 137 -12.48 7.92 13.27
C THR A 137 -11.92 8.13 14.67
N VAL A 138 -12.44 9.13 15.38
CA VAL A 138 -12.13 9.35 16.81
C VAL A 138 -12.86 8.30 17.64
N LEU A 139 -12.13 7.61 18.49
CA LEU A 139 -12.71 6.58 19.36
C LEU A 139 -13.58 7.22 20.44
N GLU A 140 -14.86 6.92 20.43
CA GLU A 140 -15.85 7.33 21.40
C GLU A 140 -16.34 6.13 22.23
N PRO A 141 -16.96 6.34 23.42
CA PRO A 141 -17.42 5.25 24.25
C PRO A 141 -18.40 4.27 23.58
N GLU A 142 -19.21 4.76 22.63
CA GLU A 142 -20.17 3.95 21.85
C GLU A 142 -19.49 2.95 20.93
N HIS A 143 -18.33 3.30 20.37
CA HIS A 143 -17.56 2.43 19.48
C HIS A 143 -16.95 1.20 20.18
N ILE A 144 -16.85 1.21 21.54
CA ILE A 144 -16.23 0.11 22.28
C ILE A 144 -16.97 -1.20 22.05
N ASP A 145 -18.29 -1.18 22.16
CA ASP A 145 -19.10 -2.39 22.01
C ASP A 145 -19.10 -2.86 20.54
N GLU A 146 -19.16 -1.94 19.57
CA GLU A 146 -19.06 -2.26 18.14
C GLU A 146 -17.71 -2.93 17.78
N ILE A 147 -16.59 -2.43 18.32
CA ILE A 147 -15.26 -3.01 18.10
C ILE A 147 -15.18 -4.42 18.70
N ILE A 148 -15.75 -4.64 19.89
CA ILE A 148 -15.74 -5.96 20.53
C ILE A 148 -16.62 -6.94 19.75
N GLU A 149 -17.79 -6.52 19.29
CA GLU A 149 -18.72 -7.34 18.51
C GLU A 149 -18.18 -7.67 17.11
N SER A 150 -17.29 -6.83 16.55
CA SER A 150 -16.64 -7.12 15.26
C SER A 150 -15.75 -8.36 15.30
N GLY A 151 -15.32 -8.80 16.50
CA GLY A 151 -14.39 -9.91 16.67
C GLY A 151 -12.93 -9.56 16.37
N ALA A 152 -12.60 -8.29 16.10
CA ALA A 152 -11.25 -7.82 15.89
C ALA A 152 -10.39 -8.09 17.15
N GLN A 153 -9.20 -8.65 16.96
CA GLN A 153 -8.28 -8.95 18.06
C GLN A 153 -7.47 -7.72 18.51
N SER A 154 -7.21 -6.83 17.59
CA SER A 154 -6.48 -5.59 17.83
C SER A 154 -6.99 -4.48 16.91
N ILE A 155 -6.78 -3.25 17.33
CA ILE A 155 -6.99 -2.04 16.55
C ILE A 155 -5.68 -1.28 16.43
N LEU A 156 -5.57 -0.45 15.41
CA LEU A 156 -4.44 0.44 15.21
C LEU A 156 -4.87 1.88 15.43
N ILE A 157 -4.14 2.58 16.27
CA ILE A 157 -4.34 4.00 16.57
C ILE A 157 -3.09 4.78 16.20
N HIS A 158 -3.27 6.06 15.83
CA HIS A 158 -2.13 6.93 15.55
C HIS A 158 -1.25 7.11 16.78
N HIS A 159 0.08 7.13 16.58
CA HIS A 159 0.99 7.60 17.62
C HIS A 159 0.65 9.05 17.99
N GLU A 160 0.83 9.42 19.23
CA GLU A 160 0.57 10.80 19.70
C GLU A 160 1.43 11.83 18.95
N GLU A 161 2.64 11.46 18.57
CA GLU A 161 3.57 12.28 17.79
C GLU A 161 3.22 12.34 16.29
N ALA A 162 2.36 11.46 15.80
CA ALA A 162 1.98 11.39 14.38
C ALA A 162 1.04 12.52 13.91
N SER A 163 0.72 13.46 14.77
CA SER A 163 -0.04 14.67 14.39
C SER A 163 0.78 15.72 13.62
N SER A 164 2.09 15.49 13.44
CA SER A 164 2.92 16.37 12.60
C SER A 164 2.68 16.08 11.11
N SER A 165 2.83 17.12 10.28
CA SER A 165 2.59 17.05 8.83
C SER A 165 3.43 15.97 8.11
N ASP A 166 4.57 15.59 8.69
CA ASP A 166 5.52 14.67 8.08
C ASP A 166 5.02 13.21 8.05
N TYR A 167 4.16 12.85 9.01
CA TYR A 167 3.56 11.50 9.07
C TYR A 167 2.29 11.36 8.24
N SER A 168 1.69 12.46 7.82
CA SER A 168 0.42 12.45 7.07
C SER A 168 0.52 11.83 5.68
N ILE A 169 1.72 11.78 5.09
CA ILE A 169 1.95 11.32 3.71
C ILE A 169 1.43 9.90 3.50
N ILE A 170 1.78 8.96 4.38
CA ILE A 170 1.34 7.56 4.26
C ILE A 170 -0.16 7.42 4.51
N PHE A 171 -0.71 8.14 5.49
CA PHE A 171 -2.15 8.13 5.75
C PHE A 171 -2.93 8.68 4.56
N ASN A 172 -2.50 9.80 3.99
CA ASN A 172 -3.12 10.38 2.80
C ASN A 172 -3.01 9.43 1.60
N THR A 173 -1.90 8.72 1.47
CA THR A 173 -1.68 7.73 0.41
C THR A 173 -2.60 6.53 0.59
N LEU A 174 -2.78 6.02 1.81
CA LEU A 174 -3.72 4.94 2.12
C LEU A 174 -5.17 5.33 1.79
N GLN A 175 -5.57 6.58 2.00
CA GLN A 175 -6.90 7.07 1.61
C GLN A 175 -7.11 7.11 0.09
N LYS A 176 -6.03 7.25 -0.68
CA LYS A 176 -6.05 7.26 -2.16
C LYS A 176 -5.83 5.88 -2.77
N ASP A 177 -5.49 4.89 -1.96
CA ASP A 177 -5.27 3.51 -2.41
C ASP A 177 -6.59 2.86 -2.79
N PRO A 178 -6.76 2.42 -4.04
CA PRO A 178 -7.98 1.75 -4.49
C PRO A 178 -8.04 0.28 -4.07
N SER A 179 -6.95 -0.29 -3.54
CA SER A 179 -6.84 -1.70 -3.20
C SER A 179 -6.96 -1.93 -1.69
N ASN A 180 -7.56 -3.05 -1.29
CA ASN A 180 -7.70 -3.46 0.11
C ASN A 180 -6.97 -4.78 0.40
N SER A 181 -6.48 -5.47 -0.63
CA SER A 181 -5.77 -6.73 -0.53
C SER A 181 -4.59 -6.80 -1.50
N GLU A 182 -3.67 -7.74 -1.28
CA GLU A 182 -2.56 -8.00 -2.19
C GLU A 182 -3.06 -8.34 -3.60
N LYS A 183 -4.08 -9.19 -3.71
CA LYS A 183 -4.68 -9.60 -4.98
C LYS A 183 -5.20 -8.40 -5.77
N GLU A 184 -5.97 -7.54 -5.14
CA GLU A 184 -6.50 -6.33 -5.78
C GLU A 184 -5.37 -5.39 -6.23
N ALA A 185 -4.33 -5.23 -5.41
CA ALA A 185 -3.17 -4.41 -5.72
C ALA A 185 -2.41 -4.94 -6.94
N VAL A 186 -2.16 -6.25 -7.01
CA VAL A 186 -1.51 -6.91 -8.15
C VAL A 186 -2.32 -6.72 -9.43
N LEU A 187 -3.64 -6.93 -9.39
CA LEU A 187 -4.53 -6.71 -10.52
C LEU A 187 -4.54 -5.24 -10.97
N TYR A 188 -4.60 -4.32 -10.03
CA TYR A 188 -4.56 -2.89 -10.31
C TYR A 188 -3.26 -2.51 -11.04
N ILE A 189 -2.10 -2.93 -10.55
CA ILE A 189 -0.80 -2.65 -11.17
C ILE A 189 -0.72 -3.30 -12.55
N TYR A 190 -1.17 -4.53 -12.70
CA TYR A 190 -1.19 -5.20 -14.00
C TYR A 190 -1.99 -4.41 -15.03
N ARG A 191 -3.21 -3.99 -14.70
CA ARG A 191 -4.07 -3.16 -15.58
C ARG A 191 -3.39 -1.85 -15.96
N GLN A 192 -2.71 -1.22 -15.00
CA GLN A 192 -1.97 0.03 -15.25
C GLN A 192 -0.78 -0.18 -16.21
N LEU A 193 -0.08 -1.28 -16.10
CA LEU A 193 1.11 -1.56 -16.93
C LEU A 193 0.75 -2.08 -18.33
N ARG A 194 -0.28 -2.92 -18.43
CA ARG A 194 -0.64 -3.64 -19.66
C ARG A 194 -1.83 -3.04 -20.39
N ASN A 195 -2.63 -2.19 -19.75
CA ASN A 195 -3.91 -1.67 -20.25
C ASN A 195 -4.91 -2.79 -20.64
N ALA A 196 -4.83 -3.94 -20.00
CA ALA A 196 -5.66 -5.12 -20.23
C ALA A 196 -5.86 -5.87 -18.91
N ASP A 197 -6.90 -6.68 -18.84
CA ASP A 197 -7.08 -7.61 -17.74
C ASP A 197 -6.15 -8.81 -17.89
N PRO A 198 -5.62 -9.37 -16.78
CA PRO A 198 -4.84 -10.60 -16.84
C PRO A 198 -5.73 -11.79 -17.19
N ALA A 199 -5.12 -12.85 -17.75
CA ALA A 199 -5.83 -14.10 -18.01
C ALA A 199 -6.24 -14.80 -16.71
N ASP A 200 -5.36 -14.71 -15.70
CA ASP A 200 -5.54 -15.24 -14.36
C ASP A 200 -4.69 -14.46 -13.34
N ASP A 201 -4.92 -14.72 -12.04
CA ASP A 201 -4.19 -14.10 -10.96
C ASP A 201 -2.69 -14.46 -10.96
N ALA A 202 -2.36 -15.66 -11.38
CA ALA A 202 -0.97 -16.15 -11.48
C ALA A 202 -0.17 -15.35 -12.51
N SER A 203 -0.76 -15.09 -13.68
CA SER A 203 -0.15 -14.25 -14.73
C SER A 203 0.09 -12.81 -14.25
N ALA A 204 -0.83 -12.25 -13.48
CA ALA A 204 -0.65 -10.92 -12.91
C ALA A 204 0.51 -10.88 -11.91
N ARG A 205 0.58 -11.87 -11.02
CA ARG A 205 1.66 -12.01 -10.02
C ARG A 205 3.01 -12.25 -10.68
N GLU A 206 3.07 -13.07 -11.75
CA GLU A 206 4.29 -13.30 -12.50
C GLU A 206 4.86 -12.00 -13.09
N VAL A 207 4.03 -11.09 -13.56
CA VAL A 207 4.49 -9.79 -14.07
C VAL A 207 5.16 -8.97 -12.96
N ILE A 208 4.58 -8.95 -11.74
CA ILE A 208 5.18 -8.25 -10.58
C ILE A 208 6.50 -8.90 -10.21
N ASN A 209 6.56 -10.23 -10.11
CA ASN A 209 7.78 -10.96 -9.78
C ASN A 209 8.88 -10.72 -10.82
N ASN A 210 8.55 -10.77 -12.10
CA ASN A 210 9.49 -10.47 -13.17
C ASN A 210 9.94 -9.01 -13.19
N LEU A 211 9.13 -8.10 -12.67
CA LEU A 211 9.44 -6.67 -12.66
C LEU A 211 10.41 -6.31 -11.53
N PHE A 212 10.24 -6.90 -10.33
CA PHE A 212 10.96 -6.49 -9.11
C PHE A 212 11.92 -7.54 -8.54
N PHE A 213 11.67 -8.83 -8.79
CA PHE A 213 12.39 -9.92 -8.11
C PHE A 213 13.12 -10.88 -9.07
N SER A 214 13.24 -10.53 -10.34
CA SER A 214 13.94 -11.38 -11.31
C SER A 214 15.44 -11.21 -11.25
N GLU A 215 16.19 -12.23 -10.85
CA GLU A 215 17.67 -12.27 -10.84
C GLU A 215 18.30 -11.97 -12.22
N LYS A 216 17.54 -12.14 -13.30
CA LYS A 216 17.99 -11.81 -14.66
C LYS A 216 18.01 -10.29 -14.93
N ARG A 217 17.36 -9.51 -14.07
CA ARG A 217 17.19 -8.06 -14.23
C ARG A 217 17.94 -7.25 -13.19
N TYR A 218 18.17 -7.84 -12.02
CA TYR A 218 18.82 -7.17 -10.89
C TYR A 218 20.11 -7.87 -10.50
#